data_afbf80296df5f180dd9a96b5376e420f
#
_entry.id   afbf80296df5f180dd9a96b5376e420f
#
_cell.length_a   1.000
_cell.length_b   1.000
_cell.length_c   1.000
_cell.angle_alpha   90.00
_cell.angle_beta   90.00
_cell.angle_gamma   90.00
#
_symmetry.space_group_name_H-M   'P 1'
#
loop_
_entity.id
_entity.type
_entity.pdbx_description
1 polymer ?
#
loop_
_entity_poly.entity_id
_entity_poly.type
_entity_poly.pdbx_seq_one_letter_code
_entity_poly.pdbx_strand_id
1 'polypeptide(L)'
;MSFWQKCVVVLLGVAIFGGAAYFARIAFRPVELARFESIPWVKYVHPNVKKLKEAQDLVHEGKLNQAQALLVKALLTAPKSPVTGDLRDLLGNVNAQIFFSKESSPRKTEYVVKQGDALSSIARKLDSSPEAIIRINNLDSTLIRPGEQLLVPRLDFSVTIDLPQNRVVMEDSRGFFTQYPIVSAQLPPTRKSTIQTKVGTKSSGENGKPAQPEHGMENGGTPRIDLGHPGYVLYGVGEERQASTSEIAISTDDNEQTTDDDGQTTKSPNANRPPQGIAMMKEDIADIALLSRKGTPVTIILKQDS
;
A
#
# COMPACT_ATOMS: atom_id res chain seq x y z
N MET A 1 -21.29 9.00 38.99
CA MET A 1 -20.15 9.23 38.04
C MET A 1 -19.99 10.71 37.83
N SER A 2 -18.84 11.27 38.14
CA SER A 2 -18.55 12.69 37.94
C SER A 2 -18.50 13.03 36.45
N PHE A 3 -18.73 14.30 36.11
CA PHE A 3 -18.65 14.80 34.74
C PHE A 3 -17.34 14.38 34.05
N TRP A 4 -16.22 14.40 34.77
CA TRP A 4 -14.91 13.98 34.34
C TRP A 4 -14.84 12.48 33.97
N GLN A 5 -15.47 11.61 34.75
CA GLN A 5 -15.52 10.16 34.45
C GLN A 5 -16.34 9.87 33.18
N LYS A 6 -17.40 10.64 32.94
CA LYS A 6 -18.18 10.53 31.69
C LYS A 6 -17.36 10.98 30.46
N CYS A 7 -16.56 12.05 30.58
CA CYS A 7 -15.68 12.52 29.49
C CYS A 7 -14.57 11.51 29.18
N VAL A 8 -13.97 10.89 30.20
CA VAL A 8 -12.94 9.85 30.00
C VAL A 8 -13.53 8.60 29.31
N VAL A 9 -14.73 8.17 29.71
CA VAL A 9 -15.40 7.02 29.06
C VAL A 9 -15.77 7.34 27.60
N VAL A 10 -16.21 8.55 27.29
CA VAL A 10 -16.53 8.99 25.94
C VAL A 10 -15.23 9.08 25.08
N LEU A 11 -14.14 9.63 25.62
CA LEU A 11 -12.85 9.71 24.94
C LEU A 11 -12.25 8.32 24.70
N LEU A 12 -12.33 7.40 25.66
CA LEU A 12 -11.94 6.00 25.47
C LEU A 12 -12.82 5.29 24.43
N GLY A 13 -14.12 5.54 24.45
CA GLY A 13 -15.05 5.03 23.45
C GLY A 13 -14.72 5.53 22.05
N VAL A 14 -14.44 6.81 21.87
CA VAL A 14 -14.05 7.40 20.58
C VAL A 14 -12.69 6.86 20.10
N ALA A 15 -11.72 6.66 20.99
CA ALA A 15 -10.43 6.08 20.65
C ALA A 15 -10.54 4.61 20.23
N ILE A 16 -11.37 3.82 20.92
CA ILE A 16 -11.59 2.39 20.60
C ILE A 16 -12.42 2.24 19.32
N PHE A 17 -13.52 3.00 19.20
CA PHE A 17 -14.37 2.93 17.99
C PHE A 17 -13.78 3.67 16.80
N GLY A 18 -13.06 4.77 17.00
CA GLY A 18 -12.34 5.50 15.95
C GLY A 18 -11.17 4.67 15.40
N GLY A 19 -10.40 4.00 16.26
CA GLY A 19 -9.37 3.06 15.87
C GLY A 19 -9.94 1.85 15.11
N ALA A 20 -11.02 1.26 15.59
CA ALA A 20 -11.70 0.14 14.92
C ALA A 20 -12.31 0.56 13.58
N ALA A 21 -12.91 1.77 13.48
CA ALA A 21 -13.44 2.30 12.23
C ALA A 21 -12.33 2.66 11.22
N TYR A 22 -11.20 3.18 11.70
CA TYR A 22 -10.01 3.45 10.89
C TYR A 22 -9.38 2.14 10.40
N PHE A 23 -9.26 1.13 11.27
CA PHE A 23 -8.83 -0.23 10.89
C PHE A 23 -9.82 -0.91 9.94
N ALA A 24 -11.12 -0.79 10.17
CA ALA A 24 -12.14 -1.31 9.27
C ALA A 24 -12.07 -0.64 7.88
N ARG A 25 -11.76 0.65 7.81
CA ARG A 25 -11.64 1.38 6.54
C ARG A 25 -10.36 1.04 5.78
N ILE A 26 -9.27 0.67 6.47
CA ILE A 26 -8.02 0.18 5.85
C ILE A 26 -8.15 -1.30 5.47
N ALA A 27 -8.84 -2.10 6.30
CA ALA A 27 -9.02 -3.54 6.09
C ALA A 27 -10.18 -3.87 5.12
N PHE A 28 -11.15 -2.98 5.00
CA PHE A 28 -12.33 -3.16 4.17
C PHE A 28 -12.48 -2.02 3.16
N ARG A 29 -11.80 -2.12 2.03
CA ARG A 29 -12.41 -1.60 0.81
C ARG A 29 -13.53 -2.58 0.46
N PRO A 30 -14.81 -2.16 0.50
CA PRO A 30 -15.88 -3.03 0.08
C PRO A 30 -15.61 -3.40 -1.39
N VAL A 31 -15.28 -4.66 -1.62
CA VAL A 31 -15.30 -5.18 -3.00
C VAL A 31 -16.74 -4.96 -3.42
N GLU A 32 -16.98 -4.08 -4.39
CA GLU A 32 -18.33 -3.76 -4.87
C GLU A 32 -18.90 -4.99 -5.60
N LEU A 33 -19.42 -5.95 -4.83
CA LEU A 33 -20.21 -7.06 -5.37
C LEU A 33 -21.41 -6.57 -6.17
N ALA A 34 -21.92 -5.37 -5.87
CA ALA A 34 -22.99 -4.71 -6.62
C ALA A 34 -22.73 -4.67 -8.15
N ARG A 35 -21.44 -4.63 -8.55
CA ARG A 35 -21.07 -4.62 -9.97
C ARG A 35 -21.39 -5.94 -10.67
N PHE A 36 -21.41 -7.06 -9.94
CA PHE A 36 -21.71 -8.40 -10.47
C PHE A 36 -23.15 -8.84 -10.23
N GLU A 37 -23.84 -8.27 -9.23
CA GLU A 37 -25.27 -8.53 -9.01
C GLU A 37 -26.14 -8.02 -10.15
N SER A 38 -25.67 -7.06 -10.94
CA SER A 38 -26.35 -6.56 -12.14
C SER A 38 -26.32 -7.52 -13.34
N ILE A 39 -25.50 -8.60 -13.27
CA ILE A 39 -25.40 -9.62 -14.33
C ILE A 39 -26.00 -10.93 -13.83
N PRO A 40 -27.31 -11.18 -14.05
CA PRO A 40 -28.03 -12.29 -13.41
C PRO A 40 -27.44 -13.67 -13.64
N TRP A 41 -26.84 -13.92 -14.80
CA TRP A 41 -26.27 -15.22 -15.15
C TRP A 41 -24.91 -15.49 -14.51
N VAL A 42 -24.10 -14.45 -14.18
CA VAL A 42 -22.81 -14.59 -13.48
C VAL A 42 -23.02 -15.13 -12.08
N LYS A 43 -24.08 -14.70 -11.41
CA LYS A 43 -24.47 -15.15 -10.07
C LYS A 43 -24.76 -16.66 -9.98
N TYR A 44 -25.24 -17.25 -11.08
CA TYR A 44 -25.67 -18.65 -11.12
C TYR A 44 -24.68 -19.60 -11.77
N VAL A 45 -23.70 -19.11 -12.55
CA VAL A 45 -22.89 -19.94 -13.44
C VAL A 45 -21.43 -20.07 -12.99
N HIS A 46 -20.91 -19.13 -12.19
CA HIS A 46 -19.48 -19.17 -11.85
C HIS A 46 -19.22 -19.55 -10.39
N PRO A 47 -18.63 -20.74 -10.12
CA PRO A 47 -18.43 -21.24 -8.75
C PRO A 47 -17.55 -20.31 -7.88
N ASN A 48 -16.71 -19.47 -8.48
CA ASN A 48 -15.84 -18.53 -7.74
C ASN A 48 -16.60 -17.32 -7.17
N VAL A 49 -17.77 -16.94 -7.72
CA VAL A 49 -18.63 -15.90 -7.12
C VAL A 49 -19.12 -16.35 -5.74
N LYS A 50 -19.57 -17.61 -5.64
CA LYS A 50 -19.98 -18.20 -4.36
C LYS A 50 -18.82 -18.25 -3.36
N LYS A 51 -17.63 -18.66 -3.83
CA LYS A 51 -16.43 -18.74 -2.98
C LYS A 51 -15.96 -17.36 -2.51
N LEU A 52 -16.10 -16.32 -3.36
CA LEU A 52 -15.78 -14.94 -2.96
C LEU A 52 -16.68 -14.51 -1.80
N LYS A 53 -17.98 -14.73 -1.90
CA LYS A 53 -18.93 -14.43 -0.83
C LYS A 53 -18.62 -15.21 0.45
N GLU A 54 -18.40 -16.52 0.35
CA GLU A 54 -18.03 -17.37 1.49
C GLU A 54 -16.73 -16.89 2.15
N ALA A 55 -15.74 -16.45 1.36
CA ALA A 55 -14.49 -15.88 1.90
C ALA A 55 -14.75 -14.55 2.62
N GLN A 56 -15.62 -13.70 2.11
CA GLN A 56 -16.02 -12.46 2.79
C GLN A 56 -16.70 -12.73 4.13
N ASP A 57 -17.60 -13.70 4.17
CA ASP A 57 -18.27 -14.10 5.41
C ASP A 57 -17.24 -14.61 6.44
N LEU A 58 -16.26 -15.42 6.02
CA LEU A 58 -15.16 -15.88 6.88
C LEU A 58 -14.29 -14.73 7.41
N VAL A 59 -14.05 -13.71 6.60
CA VAL A 59 -13.32 -12.49 7.02
C VAL A 59 -14.13 -11.73 8.06
N HIS A 60 -15.42 -11.55 7.87
CA HIS A 60 -16.31 -10.92 8.85
C HIS A 60 -16.37 -11.66 10.19
N GLU A 61 -16.27 -12.99 10.14
CA GLU A 61 -16.18 -13.84 11.34
C GLU A 61 -14.79 -13.88 11.98
N GLY A 62 -13.79 -13.16 11.42
CA GLY A 62 -12.40 -13.16 11.90
C GLY A 62 -11.63 -14.45 11.58
N LYS A 63 -12.18 -15.35 10.77
CA LYS A 63 -11.58 -16.63 10.37
C LYS A 63 -10.59 -16.47 9.22
N LEU A 64 -9.59 -15.58 9.39
CA LEU A 64 -8.69 -15.14 8.31
C LEU A 64 -7.93 -16.28 7.63
N ASN A 65 -7.42 -17.26 8.40
CA ASN A 65 -6.68 -18.39 7.84
C ASN A 65 -7.56 -19.28 6.96
N GLN A 66 -8.86 -19.43 7.30
CA GLN A 66 -9.82 -20.18 6.48
C GLN A 66 -10.18 -19.43 5.21
N ALA A 67 -10.40 -18.10 5.32
CA ALA A 67 -10.63 -17.22 4.18
C ALA A 67 -9.44 -17.28 3.21
N GLN A 68 -8.21 -17.18 3.71
CA GLN A 68 -6.99 -17.28 2.90
C GLN A 68 -6.92 -18.60 2.13
N ALA A 69 -7.12 -19.72 2.81
CA ALA A 69 -7.09 -21.04 2.18
C ALA A 69 -8.15 -21.20 1.08
N LEU A 70 -9.37 -20.69 1.31
CA LEU A 70 -10.46 -20.70 0.35
C LEU A 70 -10.14 -19.85 -0.88
N LEU A 71 -9.61 -18.63 -0.69
CA LEU A 71 -9.24 -17.70 -1.75
C LEU A 71 -8.11 -18.25 -2.63
N VAL A 72 -7.05 -18.78 -2.01
CA VAL A 72 -5.95 -19.43 -2.72
C VAL A 72 -6.47 -20.59 -3.57
N LYS A 73 -7.30 -21.47 -2.98
CA LYS A 73 -7.90 -22.59 -3.71
C LYS A 73 -8.79 -22.11 -4.88
N ALA A 74 -9.54 -21.02 -4.69
CA ALA A 74 -10.38 -20.44 -5.74
C ALA A 74 -9.55 -19.93 -6.92
N LEU A 75 -8.46 -19.22 -6.65
CA LEU A 75 -7.55 -18.68 -7.66
C LEU A 75 -6.82 -19.79 -8.43
N LEU A 76 -6.40 -20.86 -7.75
CA LEU A 76 -5.73 -22.00 -8.38
C LEU A 76 -6.67 -22.81 -9.27
N THR A 77 -7.94 -22.97 -8.86
CA THR A 77 -8.90 -23.79 -9.63
C THR A 77 -9.46 -23.10 -10.86
N ALA A 78 -9.59 -21.77 -10.86
CA ALA A 78 -10.12 -21.01 -11.99
C ALA A 78 -9.43 -19.64 -12.11
N PRO A 79 -8.18 -19.60 -12.60
CA PRO A 79 -7.37 -18.38 -12.66
C PRO A 79 -7.90 -17.32 -13.65
N LYS A 80 -8.77 -17.71 -14.58
CA LYS A 80 -9.41 -16.83 -15.58
C LYS A 80 -10.88 -16.54 -15.26
N SER A 81 -11.28 -16.65 -13.98
CA SER A 81 -12.62 -16.30 -13.53
C SER A 81 -12.88 -14.79 -13.70
N PRO A 82 -14.10 -14.36 -14.01
CA PRO A 82 -14.47 -12.94 -14.08
C PRO A 82 -14.27 -12.20 -12.75
N VAL A 83 -14.24 -12.92 -11.62
CA VAL A 83 -14.00 -12.35 -10.27
C VAL A 83 -12.56 -12.56 -9.77
N THR A 84 -11.62 -12.87 -10.66
CA THR A 84 -10.21 -13.11 -10.27
C THR A 84 -9.58 -11.87 -9.65
N GLY A 85 -9.92 -10.66 -10.13
CA GLY A 85 -9.49 -9.39 -9.54
C GLY A 85 -9.93 -9.28 -8.09
N ASP A 86 -11.24 -9.43 -7.84
CA ASP A 86 -11.84 -9.31 -6.51
C ASP A 86 -11.32 -10.39 -5.53
N LEU A 87 -11.08 -11.61 -6.03
CA LEU A 87 -10.47 -12.67 -5.22
C LEU A 87 -9.04 -12.32 -4.80
N ARG A 88 -8.26 -11.68 -5.69
CA ARG A 88 -6.91 -11.24 -5.36
C ARG A 88 -6.92 -10.06 -4.41
N ASP A 89 -7.83 -9.10 -4.60
CA ASP A 89 -7.97 -7.95 -3.70
C ASP A 89 -8.34 -8.41 -2.29
N LEU A 90 -9.31 -9.30 -2.17
CA LEU A 90 -9.67 -9.87 -0.87
C LEU A 90 -8.54 -10.70 -0.27
N LEU A 91 -7.84 -11.52 -1.07
CA LEU A 91 -6.68 -12.29 -0.62
C LEU A 91 -5.55 -11.37 -0.13
N GLY A 92 -5.29 -10.27 -0.84
CA GLY A 92 -4.30 -9.27 -0.45
C GLY A 92 -4.62 -8.66 0.91
N ASN A 93 -5.89 -8.26 1.11
CA ASN A 93 -6.38 -7.73 2.39
C ASN A 93 -6.23 -8.75 3.53
N VAL A 94 -6.62 -10.00 3.29
CA VAL A 94 -6.48 -11.08 4.28
C VAL A 94 -5.01 -11.35 4.60
N ASN A 95 -4.15 -11.41 3.59
CA ASN A 95 -2.71 -11.60 3.78
C ASN A 95 -2.09 -10.47 4.62
N ALA A 96 -2.47 -9.21 4.37
CA ALA A 96 -2.00 -8.06 5.12
C ALA A 96 -2.47 -8.12 6.59
N GLN A 97 -3.75 -8.46 6.83
CA GLN A 97 -4.28 -8.62 8.19
C GLN A 97 -3.54 -9.70 8.97
N ILE A 98 -3.33 -10.89 8.38
CA ILE A 98 -2.54 -11.98 9.00
C ILE A 98 -1.10 -11.52 9.24
N PHE A 99 -0.50 -10.81 8.28
CA PHE A 99 0.88 -10.36 8.38
C PHE A 99 1.09 -9.35 9.51
N PHE A 100 0.18 -8.38 9.68
CA PHE A 100 0.27 -7.37 10.73
C PHE A 100 -0.38 -7.80 12.06
N SER A 101 -1.01 -8.97 12.15
CA SER A 101 -1.51 -9.51 13.41
C SER A 101 -0.36 -9.92 14.34
N LYS A 102 -0.65 -10.06 15.65
CA LYS A 102 0.29 -10.63 16.64
C LYS A 102 0.37 -12.15 16.58
N GLU A 103 -0.37 -12.78 15.69
CA GLU A 103 -0.28 -14.24 15.51
C GLU A 103 1.04 -14.65 14.89
N SER A 104 1.63 -15.73 15.40
CA SER A 104 2.81 -16.33 14.79
C SER A 104 2.47 -16.83 13.39
N SER A 105 3.34 -16.58 12.44
CA SER A 105 3.16 -17.02 11.06
C SER A 105 4.53 -17.34 10.43
N PRO A 106 4.57 -18.12 9.36
CA PRO A 106 5.83 -18.44 8.68
C PRO A 106 6.57 -17.24 8.09
N ARG A 107 5.91 -16.05 8.04
CA ARG A 107 6.51 -14.76 7.63
C ARG A 107 7.08 -13.95 8.78
N LYS A 108 7.02 -14.48 10.00
CA LYS A 108 7.47 -13.79 11.21
C LYS A 108 8.44 -14.68 11.98
N THR A 109 9.42 -14.05 12.61
CA THR A 109 10.38 -14.71 13.50
C THR A 109 10.22 -14.14 14.90
N GLU A 110 10.09 -14.99 15.90
CA GLU A 110 10.16 -14.59 17.30
C GLU A 110 11.61 -14.27 17.66
N TYR A 111 11.83 -13.12 18.28
CA TYR A 111 13.15 -12.67 18.68
C TYR A 111 13.12 -12.16 20.12
N VAL A 112 14.04 -12.64 20.93
CA VAL A 112 14.26 -12.14 22.29
C VAL A 112 15.37 -11.08 22.25
N VAL A 113 15.04 -9.86 22.67
CA VAL A 113 15.95 -8.72 22.68
C VAL A 113 17.15 -9.01 23.61
N LYS A 114 18.35 -8.82 23.13
CA LYS A 114 19.60 -9.00 23.87
C LYS A 114 20.15 -7.66 24.34
N GLN A 115 21.01 -7.69 25.32
CA GLN A 115 21.73 -6.50 25.78
C GLN A 115 22.52 -5.86 24.62
N GLY A 116 22.33 -4.57 24.40
CA GLY A 116 22.96 -3.81 23.30
C GLY A 116 22.23 -3.88 21.97
N ASP A 117 21.10 -4.58 21.88
CA ASP A 117 20.27 -4.57 20.68
C ASP A 117 19.57 -3.21 20.47
N ALA A 118 19.42 -2.84 19.21
CA ALA A 118 18.54 -1.77 18.75
C ALA A 118 17.62 -2.30 17.67
N LEU A 119 16.40 -1.72 17.51
CA LEU A 119 15.46 -2.15 16.47
C LEU A 119 16.07 -2.17 15.07
N SER A 120 16.92 -1.18 14.76
CA SER A 120 17.64 -1.10 13.48
C SER A 120 18.63 -2.25 13.27
N SER A 121 19.30 -2.72 14.33
CA SER A 121 20.21 -3.86 14.25
C SER A 121 19.47 -5.18 14.10
N ILE A 122 18.36 -5.36 14.83
CA ILE A 122 17.48 -6.53 14.73
C ILE A 122 16.85 -6.59 13.33
N ALA A 123 16.31 -5.48 12.85
CA ALA A 123 15.71 -5.37 11.52
C ALA A 123 16.68 -5.77 10.40
N ARG A 124 17.92 -5.27 10.46
CA ARG A 124 18.97 -5.61 9.48
C ARG A 124 19.32 -7.11 9.52
N LYS A 125 19.41 -7.68 10.71
CA LYS A 125 19.78 -9.08 10.92
C LYS A 125 18.70 -10.05 10.41
N LEU A 126 17.42 -9.66 10.47
CA LEU A 126 16.27 -10.51 10.18
C LEU A 126 15.52 -10.09 8.90
N ASP A 127 16.17 -9.33 8.03
CA ASP A 127 15.59 -8.86 6.75
C ASP A 127 14.26 -8.12 6.92
N SER A 128 14.17 -7.26 7.94
CA SER A 128 12.99 -6.47 8.31
C SER A 128 13.23 -4.97 8.23
N SER A 129 12.30 -4.17 8.75
CA SER A 129 12.46 -2.74 9.01
C SER A 129 12.03 -2.39 10.44
N PRO A 130 12.62 -1.34 11.06
CA PRO A 130 12.20 -0.89 12.39
C PRO A 130 10.69 -0.57 12.44
N GLU A 131 10.17 0.09 11.42
CA GLU A 131 8.77 0.50 11.30
C GLU A 131 7.83 -0.73 11.29
N ALA A 132 8.19 -1.78 10.55
CA ALA A 132 7.42 -3.01 10.51
C ALA A 132 7.44 -3.75 11.85
N ILE A 133 8.58 -3.76 12.55
CA ILE A 133 8.69 -4.34 13.90
C ILE A 133 7.83 -3.56 14.89
N ILE A 134 7.90 -2.22 14.89
CA ILE A 134 7.08 -1.35 15.73
C ILE A 134 5.60 -1.65 15.50
N ARG A 135 5.17 -1.69 14.24
CA ARG A 135 3.77 -1.89 13.88
C ARG A 135 3.22 -3.24 14.36
N ILE A 136 3.94 -4.33 14.11
CA ILE A 136 3.45 -5.68 14.48
C ILE A 136 3.37 -5.87 16.00
N ASN A 137 4.33 -5.28 16.73
CA ASN A 137 4.40 -5.42 18.17
C ASN A 137 3.58 -4.34 18.92
N ASN A 138 2.99 -3.36 18.22
CA ASN A 138 2.32 -2.19 18.79
C ASN A 138 3.24 -1.45 19.78
N LEU A 139 4.50 -1.20 19.37
CA LEU A 139 5.43 -0.42 20.19
C LEU A 139 5.14 1.08 20.04
N ASP A 140 5.18 1.80 21.14
CA ASP A 140 4.98 3.27 21.13
C ASP A 140 6.24 4.03 20.73
N SER A 141 7.40 3.37 20.74
CA SER A 141 8.68 3.99 20.42
C SER A 141 9.71 2.96 19.93
N THR A 142 10.89 3.45 19.58
CA THR A 142 12.04 2.60 19.20
C THR A 142 12.78 2.00 20.39
N LEU A 143 12.39 2.34 21.63
CA LEU A 143 13.03 1.84 22.84
C LEU A 143 12.57 0.40 23.13
N ILE A 144 13.54 -0.49 23.19
CA ILE A 144 13.34 -1.91 23.51
C ILE A 144 14.18 -2.31 24.72
N ARG A 145 13.75 -3.34 25.46
CA ARG A 145 14.43 -3.79 26.68
C ARG A 145 14.98 -5.20 26.51
N PRO A 146 16.17 -5.50 27.05
CA PRO A 146 16.66 -6.86 27.08
C PRO A 146 15.65 -7.82 27.73
N GLY A 147 15.42 -8.98 27.10
CA GLY A 147 14.42 -9.96 27.51
C GLY A 147 13.04 -9.75 26.88
N GLU A 148 12.77 -8.64 26.23
CA GLU A 148 11.51 -8.39 25.52
C GLU A 148 11.36 -9.34 24.32
N GLN A 149 10.17 -9.90 24.12
CA GLN A 149 9.87 -10.78 22.99
C GLN A 149 9.22 -9.96 21.88
N LEU A 150 9.83 -9.99 20.70
CA LEU A 150 9.37 -9.29 19.51
C LEU A 150 9.03 -10.27 18.40
N LEU A 151 7.92 -10.02 17.70
CA LEU A 151 7.64 -10.61 16.40
C LEU A 151 8.31 -9.75 15.33
N VAL A 152 9.25 -10.34 14.58
CA VAL A 152 9.97 -9.65 13.53
C VAL A 152 9.48 -10.15 12.17
N PRO A 153 8.81 -9.31 11.37
CA PRO A 153 8.33 -9.69 10.06
C PRO A 153 9.49 -9.79 9.07
N ARG A 154 9.44 -10.74 8.18
CA ARG A 154 10.40 -10.89 7.09
C ARG A 154 9.91 -10.11 5.87
N LEU A 155 10.70 -9.16 5.40
CA LEU A 155 10.39 -8.31 4.26
C LEU A 155 11.17 -8.78 3.01
N ASP A 156 10.92 -10.02 2.59
CA ASP A 156 11.53 -10.65 1.40
C ASP A 156 10.63 -10.53 0.15
N PHE A 157 9.96 -9.39 0.03
CA PHE A 157 9.06 -9.10 -1.09
C PHE A 157 9.80 -8.65 -2.35
N SER A 158 9.15 -8.87 -3.48
CA SER A 158 9.40 -8.21 -4.76
C SER A 158 8.16 -7.41 -5.17
N VAL A 159 8.39 -6.34 -5.94
CA VAL A 159 7.33 -5.44 -6.41
C VAL A 159 7.27 -5.50 -7.93
N THR A 160 6.10 -5.78 -8.48
CA THR A 160 5.82 -5.69 -9.91
C THR A 160 4.84 -4.56 -10.17
N ILE A 161 5.26 -3.55 -10.92
CA ILE A 161 4.43 -2.42 -11.37
C ILE A 161 3.95 -2.75 -12.77
N ASP A 162 2.69 -3.11 -12.89
CA ASP A 162 2.04 -3.51 -14.14
C ASP A 162 1.19 -2.34 -14.67
N LEU A 163 1.79 -1.47 -15.49
CA LEU A 163 1.10 -0.29 -16.02
C LEU A 163 -0.04 -0.68 -16.97
N PRO A 164 0.10 -1.65 -17.88
CA PRO A 164 -1.01 -2.11 -18.70
C PRO A 164 -2.25 -2.54 -17.92
N GLN A 165 -2.07 -3.08 -16.72
CA GLN A 165 -3.16 -3.53 -15.87
C GLN A 165 -3.47 -2.57 -14.72
N ASN A 166 -2.84 -1.38 -14.68
CA ASN A 166 -3.01 -0.33 -13.68
C ASN A 166 -2.90 -0.84 -12.24
N ARG A 167 -1.91 -1.67 -11.94
CA ARG A 167 -1.72 -2.23 -10.61
C ARG A 167 -0.25 -2.38 -10.21
N VAL A 168 -0.02 -2.33 -8.92
CA VAL A 168 1.23 -2.74 -8.28
C VAL A 168 0.98 -4.06 -7.56
N VAL A 169 1.77 -5.08 -7.82
CA VAL A 169 1.68 -6.41 -7.20
C VAL A 169 2.89 -6.63 -6.31
N MET A 170 2.66 -7.10 -5.11
CA MET A 170 3.70 -7.56 -4.20
C MET A 170 3.65 -9.07 -4.07
N GLU A 171 4.81 -9.69 -4.19
CA GLU A 171 4.99 -11.14 -4.10
C GLU A 171 6.17 -11.47 -3.19
N ASP A 172 6.12 -12.63 -2.55
CA ASP A 172 7.26 -13.22 -1.82
C ASP A 172 7.61 -14.60 -2.39
N SER A 173 8.52 -15.33 -1.75
CA SER A 173 8.89 -16.69 -2.16
C SER A 173 7.73 -17.70 -2.16
N ARG A 174 6.57 -17.35 -1.59
CA ARG A 174 5.33 -18.16 -1.57
C ARG A 174 4.34 -17.75 -2.64
N GLY A 175 4.67 -16.72 -3.45
CA GLY A 175 3.85 -16.18 -4.52
C GLY A 175 3.13 -14.88 -4.14
N PHE A 176 1.93 -14.69 -4.67
CA PHE A 176 1.12 -13.49 -4.50
C PHE A 176 0.88 -13.15 -3.04
N PHE A 177 1.18 -11.90 -2.67
CA PHE A 177 0.90 -11.38 -1.34
C PHE A 177 -0.25 -10.38 -1.37
N THR A 178 -0.13 -9.28 -2.13
CA THR A 178 -1.17 -8.26 -2.26
C THR A 178 -1.03 -7.51 -3.57
N GLN A 179 -2.06 -6.73 -3.93
CA GLN A 179 -2.01 -5.81 -5.06
C GLN A 179 -2.69 -4.50 -4.70
N TYR A 180 -2.27 -3.42 -5.39
CA TYR A 180 -2.76 -2.07 -5.20
C TYR A 180 -3.06 -1.42 -6.55
N PRO A 181 -4.13 -0.64 -6.70
CA PRO A 181 -4.43 0.06 -7.95
C PRO A 181 -3.47 1.24 -8.18
N ILE A 182 -3.12 1.49 -9.43
CA ILE A 182 -2.45 2.71 -9.87
C ILE A 182 -3.53 3.72 -10.25
N VAL A 183 -3.43 4.94 -9.73
CA VAL A 183 -4.35 6.04 -10.06
C VAL A 183 -3.97 6.68 -11.40
N SER A 184 -2.69 6.99 -11.57
CA SER A 184 -2.16 7.53 -12.84
C SER A 184 -0.64 7.28 -12.91
N ALA A 185 -0.09 7.34 -14.13
CA ALA A 185 1.34 7.23 -14.34
C ALA A 185 1.81 8.22 -15.40
N GLN A 186 2.82 9.03 -15.07
CA GLN A 186 3.54 9.91 -15.97
C GLN A 186 5.02 9.61 -15.92
N LEU A 187 5.50 8.83 -16.87
CA LEU A 187 6.87 8.34 -16.89
C LEU A 187 7.67 8.93 -18.04
N PRO A 188 9.00 9.01 -17.89
CA PRO A 188 9.87 9.41 -18.99
C PRO A 188 9.68 8.47 -20.19
N PRO A 189 9.75 9.01 -21.43
CA PRO A 189 9.62 8.20 -22.63
C PRO A 189 10.75 7.16 -22.68
N THR A 190 10.40 5.91 -22.96
CA THR A 190 11.35 4.81 -23.10
C THR A 190 10.92 3.85 -24.18
N ARG A 191 11.91 3.17 -24.79
CA ARG A 191 11.69 2.11 -25.78
C ARG A 191 11.59 0.71 -25.15
N LYS A 192 11.90 0.61 -23.84
CA LYS A 192 11.88 -0.66 -23.13
C LYS A 192 10.42 -1.08 -22.83
N SER A 193 10.13 -2.37 -22.94
CA SER A 193 8.85 -2.94 -22.48
C SER A 193 8.86 -3.20 -20.98
N THR A 194 10.05 -3.49 -20.42
CA THR A 194 10.22 -3.81 -19.00
C THR A 194 11.48 -3.14 -18.45
N ILE A 195 11.41 -2.67 -17.20
CA ILE A 195 12.55 -2.11 -16.47
C ILE A 195 12.73 -2.91 -15.18
N GLN A 196 13.95 -3.38 -14.92
CA GLN A 196 14.37 -3.97 -13.66
C GLN A 196 15.10 -2.93 -12.82
N THR A 197 14.67 -2.75 -11.59
CA THR A 197 15.24 -1.80 -10.65
C THR A 197 15.04 -2.26 -9.20
N LYS A 198 15.19 -1.38 -8.22
CA LYS A 198 15.00 -1.66 -6.79
C LYS A 198 14.43 -0.44 -6.09
N VAL A 199 13.81 -0.67 -4.94
CA VAL A 199 13.43 0.40 -4.03
C VAL A 199 14.70 1.13 -3.57
N GLY A 200 14.72 2.44 -3.80
CA GLY A 200 15.77 3.35 -3.35
C GLY A 200 15.47 3.95 -1.99
N THR A 201 15.34 5.29 -1.96
CA THR A 201 14.99 6.03 -0.75
C THR A 201 13.48 6.10 -0.58
N LYS A 202 13.05 6.06 0.69
CA LYS A 202 11.68 6.35 1.10
C LYS A 202 11.67 7.66 1.84
N SER A 203 10.78 8.55 1.50
CA SER A 203 10.59 9.84 2.17
C SER A 203 9.11 10.09 2.39
N SER A 204 8.79 10.81 3.45
CA SER A 204 7.47 11.40 3.64
C SER A 204 7.68 12.91 3.71
N GLY A 205 6.87 13.69 3.00
CA GLY A 205 7.05 15.13 3.00
C GLY A 205 5.77 15.83 2.59
N GLU A 206 5.57 17.02 3.15
CA GLU A 206 4.56 17.96 2.71
C GLU A 206 5.16 18.81 1.57
N ASN A 207 4.41 18.95 0.47
CA ASN A 207 4.79 19.80 -0.68
C ASN A 207 6.15 19.48 -1.35
N GLY A 208 6.53 18.19 -1.44
CA GLY A 208 7.70 17.78 -2.21
C GLY A 208 9.06 18.06 -1.53
N LYS A 209 9.07 18.57 -0.30
CA LYS A 209 10.29 18.64 0.51
C LYS A 209 10.44 17.35 1.32
N PRO A 210 11.61 16.70 1.30
CA PRO A 210 11.84 15.51 2.12
C PRO A 210 11.70 15.87 3.59
N ALA A 211 10.86 15.13 4.33
CA ALA A 211 10.88 15.20 5.79
C ALA A 211 12.23 14.69 6.30
N GLN A 212 12.73 15.29 7.35
CA GLN A 212 13.97 14.84 8.00
C GLN A 212 13.76 13.42 8.54
N PRO A 213 14.75 12.52 8.39
CA PRO A 213 14.62 11.10 8.74
C PRO A 213 14.45 10.81 10.25
N GLU A 214 14.47 11.84 11.09
CA GLU A 214 14.41 11.70 12.56
C GLU A 214 13.00 11.62 13.14
N HIS A 215 11.97 11.93 12.36
CA HIS A 215 10.58 11.82 12.79
C HIS A 215 9.90 10.82 11.86
N GLY A 216 9.53 9.67 12.39
CA GLY A 216 8.85 8.60 11.66
C GLY A 216 7.60 9.10 10.93
N MET A 217 6.95 8.25 10.16
CA MET A 217 5.78 8.53 9.30
C MET A 217 4.58 9.22 10.00
N GLU A 218 4.72 9.64 11.25
CA GLU A 218 3.68 10.28 12.08
C GLU A 218 3.31 11.70 11.63
N ASN A 219 4.12 12.36 10.80
CA ASN A 219 3.89 13.76 10.41
C ASN A 219 3.09 13.94 9.11
N GLY A 220 2.04 13.17 8.87
CA GLY A 220 1.00 13.50 7.89
C GLY A 220 1.43 13.71 6.42
N GLY A 221 2.71 13.61 6.11
CA GLY A 221 3.27 13.82 4.79
C GLY A 221 2.92 12.68 3.82
N THR A 222 2.77 13.02 2.54
CA THR A 222 2.50 12.03 1.51
C THR A 222 3.74 11.14 1.29
N PRO A 223 3.64 9.82 1.46
CA PRO A 223 4.76 8.91 1.22
C PRO A 223 5.24 8.99 -0.23
N ARG A 224 6.55 8.90 -0.40
CA ARG A 224 7.22 8.85 -1.70
C ARG A 224 8.30 7.78 -1.68
N ILE A 225 8.32 6.92 -2.69
CA ILE A 225 9.29 5.83 -2.84
C ILE A 225 10.03 6.03 -4.15
N ASP A 226 11.34 6.26 -4.07
CA ASP A 226 12.22 6.29 -5.22
C ASP A 226 12.48 4.85 -5.69
N LEU A 227 12.40 4.62 -6.98
CA LEU A 227 12.60 3.29 -7.58
C LEU A 227 14.03 3.09 -8.14
N GLY A 228 14.98 3.94 -7.73
CA GLY A 228 16.38 3.79 -8.14
C GLY A 228 16.64 3.95 -9.65
N HIS A 229 15.66 4.44 -10.40
CA HIS A 229 15.76 4.80 -11.80
C HIS A 229 15.26 6.23 -12.00
N PRO A 230 16.03 7.11 -12.67
CA PRO A 230 15.66 8.53 -12.81
C PRO A 230 14.25 8.71 -13.37
N GLY A 231 13.44 9.51 -12.67
CA GLY A 231 12.05 9.81 -13.06
C GLY A 231 11.03 8.72 -12.70
N TYR A 232 11.45 7.63 -12.05
CA TYR A 232 10.54 6.56 -11.60
C TYR A 232 10.37 6.63 -10.09
N VAL A 233 9.20 7.10 -9.68
CA VAL A 233 8.84 7.33 -8.28
C VAL A 233 7.40 6.89 -8.05
N LEU A 234 7.13 6.20 -6.94
CA LEU A 234 5.77 6.03 -6.42
C LEU A 234 5.46 7.17 -5.47
N TYR A 235 4.27 7.78 -5.58
CA TYR A 235 3.83 8.83 -4.67
C TYR A 235 2.35 8.74 -4.38
N GLY A 236 1.96 9.15 -3.17
CA GLY A 236 0.57 9.11 -2.73
C GLY A 236 -0.22 10.33 -3.17
N VAL A 237 -1.49 10.12 -3.55
CA VAL A 237 -2.47 11.18 -3.79
C VAL A 237 -3.66 11.00 -2.86
N GLY A 238 -4.28 12.12 -2.42
CA GLY A 238 -5.52 12.10 -1.65
C GLY A 238 -6.74 11.95 -2.57
N GLU A 239 -7.89 11.59 -1.99
CA GLU A 239 -9.16 11.42 -2.71
C GLU A 239 -9.60 12.68 -3.48
N GLU A 240 -9.30 13.87 -2.97
CA GLU A 240 -9.67 15.15 -3.58
C GLU A 240 -9.03 15.39 -4.96
N ARG A 241 -7.88 14.76 -5.26
CA ARG A 241 -7.22 14.90 -6.57
C ARG A 241 -7.78 13.99 -7.65
N GLN A 242 -8.61 13.01 -7.32
CA GLN A 242 -9.24 12.13 -8.32
C GLN A 242 -10.28 12.86 -9.16
N ALA A 243 -11.01 13.81 -8.59
CA ALA A 243 -12.04 14.59 -9.28
C ALA A 243 -11.45 15.53 -10.36
N SER A 244 -10.23 16.02 -10.18
CA SER A 244 -9.58 16.95 -11.11
C SER A 244 -8.81 16.27 -12.25
N THR A 245 -8.47 14.98 -12.12
CA THR A 245 -7.68 14.25 -13.12
C THR A 245 -8.54 13.61 -14.22
N SER A 246 -9.84 13.39 -13.95
CA SER A 246 -10.78 12.83 -14.94
C SER A 246 -11.29 13.86 -15.94
N GLU A 247 -11.09 15.17 -15.73
CA GLU A 247 -11.54 16.25 -16.63
C GLU A 247 -10.44 16.84 -17.53
N ILE A 248 -9.17 16.42 -17.39
CA ILE A 248 -8.07 16.97 -18.21
C ILE A 248 -7.54 15.91 -19.19
N ALA A 249 -8.41 15.46 -20.04
CA ALA A 249 -8.01 14.75 -21.25
C ALA A 249 -8.63 15.42 -22.47
N ILE A 250 -8.44 16.71 -22.69
CA ILE A 250 -8.52 17.41 -23.99
C ILE A 250 -8.33 18.92 -23.71
N SER A 251 -7.14 19.43 -23.85
CA SER A 251 -6.96 20.78 -24.41
C SER A 251 -5.58 20.88 -25.05
N THR A 252 -5.65 20.94 -26.35
CA THR A 252 -4.64 21.39 -27.31
C THR A 252 -3.97 22.67 -26.90
N ASP A 253 -2.67 22.74 -27.29
CA ASP A 253 -1.85 23.95 -27.46
C ASP A 253 -2.54 25.30 -27.28
N ASP A 254 -2.10 26.05 -26.27
CA ASP A 254 -2.01 27.50 -26.40
C ASP A 254 -0.83 28.01 -25.57
N ASN A 255 0.12 28.53 -26.32
CA ASN A 255 1.35 29.14 -25.91
C ASN A 255 1.03 30.57 -25.44
N GLU A 256 0.76 30.82 -24.17
CA GLU A 256 0.73 32.17 -23.64
C GLU A 256 2.08 32.50 -22.98
N GLN A 257 2.90 33.22 -23.76
CA GLN A 257 4.06 33.96 -23.26
C GLN A 257 3.57 35.29 -22.67
N THR A 258 3.57 35.40 -21.35
CA THR A 258 3.51 36.71 -20.69
C THR A 258 4.95 37.19 -20.44
N THR A 259 5.35 38.27 -21.10
CA THR A 259 6.59 39.00 -20.86
C THR A 259 6.32 40.09 -19.84
N ASP A 260 7.01 40.06 -18.71
CA ASP A 260 7.06 41.16 -17.75
C ASP A 260 8.05 42.23 -18.23
N ASP A 261 7.85 43.47 -17.83
CA ASP A 261 8.48 44.71 -18.32
C ASP A 261 10.02 44.80 -18.06
N ASP A 262 10.63 43.81 -17.43
CA ASP A 262 12.06 43.76 -17.11
C ASP A 262 12.87 42.70 -17.90
N GLY A 263 12.31 42.06 -18.91
CA GLY A 263 13.06 41.21 -19.85
C GLY A 263 13.71 39.94 -19.25
N GLN A 264 13.32 39.53 -18.05
CA GLN A 264 13.76 38.25 -17.47
C GLN A 264 12.64 37.22 -17.57
N THR A 265 12.87 36.22 -18.40
CA THR A 265 12.00 35.04 -18.49
C THR A 265 12.20 34.14 -17.25
N THR A 266 11.48 34.44 -16.17
CA THR A 266 11.34 33.51 -15.06
C THR A 266 10.30 32.47 -15.42
N LYS A 267 10.75 31.27 -15.83
CA LYS A 267 9.88 30.09 -15.88
C LYS A 267 9.41 29.78 -14.46
N SER A 268 8.25 30.30 -14.11
CA SER A 268 7.53 29.81 -12.93
C SER A 268 7.25 28.32 -13.13
N PRO A 269 7.60 27.43 -12.19
CA PRO A 269 7.24 26.03 -12.31
C PRO A 269 5.70 25.96 -12.32
N ASN A 270 5.15 25.51 -13.44
CA ASN A 270 3.71 25.36 -13.67
C ASN A 270 3.10 24.54 -12.53
N ALA A 271 2.42 25.21 -11.60
CA ALA A 271 1.87 24.63 -10.37
C ALA A 271 0.79 23.56 -10.64
N ASN A 272 0.33 23.44 -11.90
CA ASN A 272 -0.72 22.53 -12.32
C ASN A 272 -0.23 21.25 -13.03
N ARG A 273 1.08 21.08 -13.23
CA ARG A 273 1.57 19.85 -13.85
C ARG A 273 1.66 18.75 -12.79
N PRO A 274 0.94 17.61 -12.94
CA PRO A 274 1.07 16.52 -11.98
C PRO A 274 2.53 16.08 -11.90
N PRO A 275 3.03 15.70 -10.70
CA PRO A 275 4.41 15.29 -10.53
C PRO A 275 4.70 14.05 -11.38
N GLN A 276 5.89 14.02 -12.02
CA GLN A 276 6.33 12.83 -12.75
C GLN A 276 6.44 11.64 -11.80
N GLY A 277 5.95 10.49 -12.22
CA GLY A 277 5.97 9.25 -11.45
C GLY A 277 4.68 8.46 -11.58
N ILE A 278 4.44 7.58 -10.64
CA ILE A 278 3.28 6.70 -10.54
C ILE A 278 2.50 7.10 -9.29
N ALA A 279 1.29 7.59 -9.50
CA ALA A 279 0.38 8.01 -8.44
C ALA A 279 -0.43 6.83 -7.93
N MET A 280 -0.53 6.73 -6.61
CA MET A 280 -1.33 5.72 -5.89
C MET A 280 -2.09 6.40 -4.76
N MET A 281 -3.04 5.71 -4.14
CA MET A 281 -3.66 6.22 -2.91
C MET A 281 -2.63 6.30 -1.78
N LYS A 282 -2.76 7.29 -0.89
CA LYS A 282 -1.83 7.49 0.24
C LYS A 282 -1.69 6.25 1.12
N GLU A 283 -2.80 5.58 1.36
CA GLU A 283 -2.86 4.38 2.19
C GLU A 283 -2.10 3.23 1.53
N ASP A 284 -2.27 3.06 0.22
CA ASP A 284 -1.63 1.97 -0.53
C ASP A 284 -0.12 2.14 -0.59
N ILE A 285 0.36 3.37 -0.81
CA ILE A 285 1.80 3.61 -0.83
C ILE A 285 2.42 3.53 0.57
N ALA A 286 1.67 3.86 1.62
CA ALA A 286 2.13 3.67 2.99
C ALA A 286 2.34 2.17 3.30
N ASP A 287 1.44 1.32 2.85
CA ASP A 287 1.56 -0.13 2.98
C ASP A 287 2.77 -0.66 2.18
N ILE A 288 2.95 -0.21 0.92
CA ILE A 288 4.13 -0.59 0.12
C ILE A 288 5.41 -0.12 0.80
N ALA A 289 5.42 1.10 1.35
CA ALA A 289 6.58 1.63 2.07
C ALA A 289 6.92 0.80 3.32
N LEU A 290 5.89 0.31 4.03
CA LEU A 290 6.06 -0.51 5.21
C LEU A 290 6.54 -1.93 4.87
N LEU A 291 6.02 -2.52 3.78
CA LEU A 291 6.33 -3.87 3.32
C LEU A 291 7.62 -3.96 2.50
N SER A 292 8.17 -2.85 2.05
CA SER A 292 9.41 -2.80 1.27
C SER A 292 10.57 -2.23 2.09
N ARG A 293 11.80 -2.56 1.68
CA ARG A 293 13.03 -1.99 2.24
C ARG A 293 13.93 -1.48 1.10
N LYS A 294 14.92 -0.68 1.42
CA LYS A 294 15.93 -0.28 0.43
C LYS A 294 16.55 -1.53 -0.20
N GLY A 295 16.55 -1.59 -1.52
CA GLY A 295 17.05 -2.74 -2.27
C GLY A 295 15.98 -3.79 -2.61
N THR A 296 14.73 -3.69 -2.14
CA THR A 296 13.61 -4.54 -2.59
C THR A 296 13.54 -4.54 -4.12
N PRO A 297 13.58 -5.71 -4.79
CA PRO A 297 13.52 -5.79 -6.26
C PRO A 297 12.21 -5.20 -6.80
N VAL A 298 12.31 -4.45 -7.90
CA VAL A 298 11.16 -3.85 -8.59
C VAL A 298 11.23 -4.18 -10.08
N THR A 299 10.14 -4.70 -10.62
CA THR A 299 9.93 -4.90 -12.05
C THR A 299 8.85 -3.95 -12.53
N ILE A 300 9.13 -3.13 -13.54
CA ILE A 300 8.15 -2.21 -14.13
C ILE A 300 7.82 -2.71 -15.54
N ILE A 301 6.59 -3.12 -15.76
CA ILE A 301 6.04 -3.54 -17.04
C ILE A 301 5.36 -2.32 -17.65
N LEU A 302 5.93 -1.83 -18.77
CA LEU A 302 5.47 -0.63 -19.47
C LEU A 302 4.54 -0.95 -20.64
N LYS A 303 4.78 -2.10 -21.28
CA LYS A 303 4.00 -2.62 -22.41
C LYS A 303 3.82 -4.11 -22.24
N GLN A 304 2.66 -4.61 -22.59
CA GLN A 304 2.45 -6.06 -22.72
C GLN A 304 3.18 -6.51 -24.01
N ASP A 305 4.07 -7.49 -23.89
CA ASP A 305 4.64 -8.15 -25.08
C ASP A 305 3.48 -8.88 -25.78
N SER A 306 3.21 -8.50 -27.03
CA SER A 306 2.16 -9.05 -27.90
C SER A 306 2.54 -10.42 -28.41
#